data_23bbb09a66344e042d0b95d4bd96a111
#
_entry.id   23bbb09a66344e042d0b95d4bd96a111
#
_cell.length_a   1.000
_cell.length_b   1.000
_cell.length_c   1.000
_cell.angle_alpha   90.00
_cell.angle_beta   90.00
_cell.angle_gamma   90.00
#
_symmetry.space_group_name_H-M   'P 1'
#
loop_
_entity.id
_entity.type
_entity.pdbx_description
1 polymer ?
#
loop_
_entity_poly.entity_id
_entity_poly.type
_entity_poly.pdbx_seq_one_letter_code
_entity_poly.pdbx_strand_id
1 'polypeptide(L)'
;LLSVKLTQKLANGLRTELMGRLTRLNMTTLDEQRIGDSVYRVMYDAPMLPEICFKLAISPVMILIGAVLSVLMIGYSYGEVLPEIVWIASALLPVTLVMTLPLSALARRLNQISRAAGATTTNAMEQSIDNIAAVQALNVAQSESKAFEEKSAESFRRHRFAAVIDLAVYAISYTSIFIGVGFAFYIMTERVVEGTVSPGDYAVLLALFFTLGFAARDLGLYWIQLQKNVSAIRRVFFFIDFTSEADRGGDSL
;
A
#
# COMPACT_ATOMS: atom_id res chain seq x y z
N LEU A 1 10.81 -18.14 9.59
CA LEU A 1 11.69 -17.88 10.76
C LEU A 1 12.95 -17.11 10.35
N LEU A 2 13.61 -17.47 9.23
CA LEU A 2 14.83 -16.78 8.74
C LEU A 2 14.54 -15.32 8.31
N SER A 3 13.44 -15.08 7.62
CA SER A 3 12.99 -13.74 7.22
C SER A 3 12.75 -12.83 8.41
N VAL A 4 12.05 -13.35 9.45
CA VAL A 4 11.77 -12.59 10.67
C VAL A 4 13.08 -12.21 11.40
N LYS A 5 14.03 -13.15 11.51
CA LYS A 5 15.34 -12.87 12.11
C LYS A 5 16.12 -11.81 11.35
N LEU A 6 16.12 -11.88 10.01
CA LEU A 6 16.79 -10.92 9.16
C LEU A 6 16.16 -9.53 9.29
N THR A 7 14.83 -9.46 9.20
CA THR A 7 14.09 -8.21 9.33
C THR A 7 14.33 -7.55 10.70
N GLN A 8 14.30 -8.32 11.78
CA GLN A 8 14.57 -7.79 13.12
C GLN A 8 16.03 -7.34 13.30
N LYS A 9 16.99 -8.08 12.75
CA LYS A 9 18.42 -7.68 12.79
C LYS A 9 18.64 -6.36 12.04
N LEU A 10 18.04 -6.21 10.87
CA LEU A 10 18.10 -4.97 10.08
C LEU A 10 17.39 -3.80 10.80
N ALA A 11 16.23 -4.05 11.39
CA ALA A 11 15.49 -3.05 12.16
C ALA A 11 16.30 -2.53 13.36
N ASN A 12 16.93 -3.44 14.10
CA ASN A 12 17.78 -3.06 15.23
C ASN A 12 19.04 -2.32 14.77
N GLY A 13 19.66 -2.73 13.67
CA GLY A 13 20.81 -2.03 13.08
C GLY A 13 20.44 -0.59 12.69
N LEU A 14 19.31 -0.41 12.00
CA LEU A 14 18.81 0.93 11.63
C LEU A 14 18.48 1.81 12.84
N ARG A 15 17.88 1.24 13.89
CA ARG A 15 17.61 1.99 15.13
C ARG A 15 18.89 2.47 15.78
N THR A 16 19.90 1.60 15.88
CA THR A 16 21.19 1.92 16.48
C THR A 16 21.91 3.00 15.67
N GLU A 17 21.91 2.90 14.35
CA GLU A 17 22.52 3.90 13.47
C GLU A 17 21.79 5.23 13.55
N LEU A 18 20.46 5.25 13.48
CA LEU A 18 19.68 6.48 13.63
C LEU A 18 19.90 7.13 14.98
N MET A 19 19.93 6.38 16.07
CA MET A 19 20.23 6.92 17.40
C MET A 19 21.63 7.50 17.45
N GLY A 20 22.62 6.79 16.91
CA GLY A 20 24.00 7.30 16.84
C GLY A 20 24.14 8.57 16.02
N ARG A 21 23.34 8.74 14.96
CA ARG A 21 23.32 9.98 14.16
C ARG A 21 22.57 11.11 14.85
N LEU A 22 21.40 10.82 15.46
CA LEU A 22 20.64 11.82 16.21
C LEU A 22 21.44 12.43 17.36
N THR A 23 22.24 11.61 18.06
CA THR A 23 23.10 12.11 19.16
C THR A 23 24.28 12.96 18.69
N ARG A 24 24.58 12.98 17.39
CA ARG A 24 25.64 13.80 16.78
C ARG A 24 25.10 15.01 16.01
N LEU A 25 23.77 15.19 15.95
CA LEU A 25 23.15 16.36 15.33
C LEU A 25 23.35 17.62 16.19
N ASN A 26 23.47 18.75 15.52
CA ASN A 26 23.54 20.06 16.20
C ASN A 26 22.22 20.37 16.90
N MET A 27 22.32 21.05 18.03
CA MET A 27 21.16 21.47 18.83
C MET A 27 20.17 22.32 18.00
N THR A 28 20.65 23.18 17.11
CA THR A 28 19.80 24.00 16.23
C THR A 28 18.93 23.13 15.30
N THR A 29 19.48 22.06 14.74
CA THR A 29 18.72 21.13 13.87
C THR A 29 17.74 20.26 14.70
N LEU A 30 18.09 19.96 15.95
CA LEU A 30 17.21 19.22 16.86
C LEU A 30 16.05 20.10 17.35
N ASP A 31 16.27 21.39 17.61
CA ASP A 31 15.24 22.32 18.04
C ASP A 31 14.24 22.66 16.93
N GLU A 32 14.69 22.70 15.67
CA GLU A 32 13.80 22.84 14.50
C GLU A 32 12.91 21.60 14.28
N GLN A 33 13.35 20.44 14.74
CA GLN A 33 12.61 19.19 14.68
C GLN A 33 12.05 18.88 16.07
N ARG A 34 10.73 18.78 16.21
CA ARG A 34 10.12 18.36 17.48
C ARG A 34 10.77 17.05 17.95
N ILE A 35 11.37 17.05 19.15
CA ILE A 35 12.07 15.89 19.74
C ILE A 35 11.19 14.64 19.67
N GLY A 36 9.89 14.77 19.95
CA GLY A 36 8.92 13.67 19.85
C GLY A 36 8.81 13.05 18.45
N ASP A 37 8.93 13.85 17.39
CA ASP A 37 8.90 13.37 16.01
C ASP A 37 10.17 12.56 15.68
N SER A 38 11.34 12.98 16.16
CA SER A 38 12.60 12.25 15.99
C SER A 38 12.58 10.91 16.74
N VAL A 39 12.09 10.87 17.98
CA VAL A 39 11.89 9.63 18.75
C VAL A 39 10.91 8.70 18.06
N TYR A 40 9.79 9.24 17.53
CA TYR A 40 8.82 8.44 16.79
C TYR A 40 9.44 7.77 15.56
N ARG A 41 10.26 8.48 14.81
CA ARG A 41 10.94 7.93 13.61
C ARG A 41 11.90 6.78 13.96
N VAL A 42 12.68 6.92 15.04
CA VAL A 42 13.59 5.86 15.50
C VAL A 42 12.82 4.64 16.00
N MET A 43 11.76 4.86 16.76
CA MET A 43 11.04 3.76 17.41
C MET A 43 10.07 3.04 16.46
N TYR A 44 9.44 3.75 15.53
CA TYR A 44 8.35 3.22 14.71
C TYR A 44 8.65 3.16 13.21
N ASP A 45 9.21 4.22 12.61
CA ASP A 45 9.46 4.23 11.17
C ASP A 45 10.66 3.32 10.78
N ALA A 46 11.74 3.34 11.56
CA ALA A 46 12.92 2.55 11.25
C ALA A 46 12.67 1.02 11.24
N PRO A 47 11.95 0.42 12.21
CA PRO A 47 11.64 -1.00 12.18
C PRO A 47 10.71 -1.43 11.04
N MET A 48 9.86 -0.51 10.55
CA MET A 48 8.98 -0.80 9.42
C MET A 48 9.74 -0.92 8.09
N LEU A 49 10.88 -0.22 7.95
CA LEU A 49 11.62 -0.20 6.69
C LEU A 49 12.03 -1.58 6.17
N PRO A 50 12.72 -2.44 6.95
CA PRO A 50 13.12 -3.77 6.49
C PRO A 50 11.91 -4.64 6.12
N GLU A 51 10.81 -4.55 6.85
CA GLU A 51 9.59 -5.30 6.55
C GLU A 51 8.96 -4.81 5.23
N ILE A 52 8.91 -3.50 5.03
CA ILE A 52 8.42 -2.88 3.81
C ILE A 52 9.29 -3.28 2.62
N CYS A 53 10.63 -3.16 2.74
CA CYS A 53 11.55 -3.53 1.67
C CYS A 53 11.44 -5.01 1.31
N PHE A 54 11.35 -5.89 2.31
CA PHE A 54 11.17 -7.32 2.10
C PHE A 54 9.84 -7.62 1.39
N LYS A 55 8.74 -7.08 1.87
CA LYS A 55 7.43 -7.25 1.26
C LYS A 55 7.38 -6.70 -0.16
N LEU A 56 7.90 -5.49 -0.38
CA LEU A 56 7.83 -4.83 -1.69
C LEU A 56 8.79 -5.46 -2.72
N ALA A 57 9.92 -6.00 -2.31
CA ALA A 57 10.86 -6.63 -3.21
C ALA A 57 10.50 -8.09 -3.54
N ILE A 58 10.16 -8.88 -2.53
CA ILE A 58 10.00 -10.33 -2.68
C ILE A 58 8.58 -10.72 -3.08
N SER A 59 7.56 -10.10 -2.47
CA SER A 59 6.18 -10.52 -2.72
C SER A 59 5.72 -10.33 -4.17
N PRO A 60 5.97 -9.20 -4.86
CA PRO A 60 5.59 -9.07 -6.27
C PRO A 60 6.30 -10.09 -7.17
N VAL A 61 7.58 -10.37 -6.89
CA VAL A 61 8.34 -11.38 -7.64
C VAL A 61 7.74 -12.77 -7.46
N MET A 62 7.40 -13.16 -6.23
CA MET A 62 6.77 -14.44 -5.94
C MET A 62 5.38 -14.56 -6.57
N ILE A 63 4.59 -13.47 -6.55
CA ILE A 63 3.27 -13.44 -7.20
C ILE A 63 3.42 -13.62 -8.71
N LEU A 64 4.35 -12.91 -9.34
CA LEU A 64 4.62 -13.04 -10.78
C LEU A 64 5.10 -14.44 -11.15
N ILE A 65 6.03 -15.01 -10.38
CA ILE A 65 6.50 -16.38 -10.59
C ILE A 65 5.33 -17.35 -10.48
N GLY A 66 4.50 -17.23 -9.45
CA GLY A 66 3.31 -18.07 -9.27
C GLY A 66 2.31 -17.95 -10.43
N ALA A 67 2.07 -16.74 -10.90
CA ALA A 67 1.20 -16.48 -12.05
C ALA A 67 1.75 -17.10 -13.35
N VAL A 68 3.05 -16.87 -13.62
CA VAL A 68 3.70 -17.45 -14.81
C VAL A 68 3.70 -18.97 -14.75
N LEU A 69 4.03 -19.56 -13.61
CA LEU A 69 4.00 -21.02 -13.44
C LEU A 69 2.57 -21.57 -13.63
N SER A 70 1.54 -20.87 -13.14
CA SER A 70 0.14 -21.28 -13.35
C SER A 70 -0.22 -21.28 -14.83
N VAL A 71 0.13 -20.25 -15.59
CA VAL A 71 -0.10 -20.19 -17.04
C VAL A 71 0.67 -21.29 -17.77
N LEU A 72 1.95 -21.50 -17.42
CA LEU A 72 2.77 -22.55 -18.02
C LEU A 72 2.21 -23.95 -17.72
N MET A 73 1.74 -24.21 -16.49
CA MET A 73 1.11 -25.47 -16.13
C MET A 73 -0.18 -25.70 -16.92
N ILE A 74 -1.04 -24.67 -17.05
CA ILE A 74 -2.24 -24.75 -17.86
C ILE A 74 -1.87 -25.03 -19.33
N GLY A 75 -0.89 -24.32 -19.88
CA GLY A 75 -0.43 -24.49 -21.25
C GLY A 75 0.14 -25.87 -21.53
N TYR A 76 0.99 -26.36 -20.62
CA TYR A 76 1.62 -27.68 -20.77
C TYR A 76 0.63 -28.85 -20.61
N SER A 77 -0.26 -28.77 -19.63
CA SER A 77 -1.17 -29.88 -19.31
C SER A 77 -2.42 -29.90 -20.20
N TYR A 78 -2.89 -28.72 -20.63
CA TYR A 78 -4.20 -28.61 -21.29
C TYR A 78 -4.14 -27.87 -22.62
N GLY A 79 -2.99 -27.37 -23.06
CA GLY A 79 -2.85 -26.51 -24.25
C GLY A 79 -3.27 -27.18 -25.56
N GLU A 80 -3.09 -28.51 -25.68
CA GLU A 80 -3.51 -29.26 -26.84
C GLU A 80 -5.02 -29.57 -26.84
N VAL A 81 -5.60 -29.76 -25.66
CA VAL A 81 -7.02 -30.15 -25.49
C VAL A 81 -7.93 -28.91 -25.35
N LEU A 82 -7.43 -27.86 -24.70
CA LEU A 82 -8.18 -26.65 -24.33
C LEU A 82 -7.38 -25.34 -24.61
N PRO A 83 -7.04 -25.03 -25.86
CA PRO A 83 -6.24 -23.86 -26.17
C PRO A 83 -6.93 -22.55 -25.76
N GLU A 84 -8.27 -22.52 -25.74
CA GLU A 84 -9.05 -21.34 -25.33
C GLU A 84 -8.79 -20.99 -23.87
N ILE A 85 -8.65 -21.98 -23.00
CA ILE A 85 -8.39 -21.78 -21.56
C ILE A 85 -7.00 -21.18 -21.33
N VAL A 86 -6.00 -21.55 -22.13
CA VAL A 86 -4.66 -20.95 -22.05
C VAL A 86 -4.70 -19.48 -22.39
N TRP A 87 -5.46 -19.08 -23.39
CA TRP A 87 -5.64 -17.66 -23.76
C TRP A 87 -6.37 -16.88 -22.66
N ILE A 88 -7.43 -17.44 -22.08
CA ILE A 88 -8.17 -16.81 -20.97
C ILE A 88 -7.25 -16.64 -19.75
N ALA A 89 -6.50 -17.69 -19.38
CA ALA A 89 -5.56 -17.65 -18.27
C ALA A 89 -4.47 -16.60 -18.50
N SER A 90 -3.91 -16.53 -19.71
CA SER A 90 -2.87 -15.55 -20.06
C SER A 90 -3.39 -14.12 -20.07
N ALA A 91 -4.64 -13.92 -20.47
CA ALA A 91 -5.28 -12.60 -20.54
C ALA A 91 -5.79 -12.09 -19.18
N LEU A 92 -6.09 -12.98 -18.23
CA LEU A 92 -6.74 -12.62 -16.96
C LEU A 92 -5.98 -11.56 -16.19
N LEU A 93 -4.67 -11.73 -16.01
CA LEU A 93 -3.83 -10.80 -15.27
C LEU A 93 -3.68 -9.46 -16.00
N PRO A 94 -3.26 -9.38 -17.27
CA PRO A 94 -3.12 -8.11 -17.95
C PRO A 94 -4.45 -7.37 -18.12
N VAL A 95 -5.55 -8.05 -18.40
CA VAL A 95 -6.87 -7.41 -18.50
C VAL A 95 -7.30 -6.80 -17.17
N THR A 96 -7.15 -7.53 -16.07
CA THR A 96 -7.46 -7.00 -14.73
C THR A 96 -6.62 -5.79 -14.39
N LEU A 97 -5.31 -5.81 -14.70
CA LEU A 97 -4.43 -4.67 -14.47
C LEU A 97 -4.80 -3.46 -15.33
N VAL A 98 -5.08 -3.65 -16.61
CA VAL A 98 -5.48 -2.56 -17.52
C VAL A 98 -6.79 -1.90 -17.06
N MET A 99 -7.74 -2.69 -16.55
CA MET A 99 -9.00 -2.15 -16.03
C MET A 99 -8.84 -1.41 -14.70
N THR A 100 -7.93 -1.84 -13.83
CA THR A 100 -7.80 -1.30 -12.47
C THR A 100 -6.80 -0.16 -12.34
N LEU A 101 -5.72 -0.13 -13.14
CA LEU A 101 -4.66 0.89 -13.03
C LEU A 101 -5.17 2.33 -13.21
N PRO A 102 -6.01 2.67 -14.21
CA PRO A 102 -6.51 4.03 -14.38
C PRO A 102 -7.35 4.49 -13.19
N LEU A 103 -8.24 3.63 -12.70
CA LEU A 103 -9.06 3.91 -11.52
C LEU A 103 -8.23 4.07 -10.25
N SER A 104 -7.18 3.28 -10.09
CA SER A 104 -6.26 3.39 -8.96
C SER A 104 -5.56 4.76 -8.91
N ALA A 105 -5.27 5.37 -10.06
CA ALA A 105 -4.73 6.72 -10.12
C ALA A 105 -5.72 7.77 -9.60
N LEU A 106 -7.00 7.65 -9.99
CA LEU A 106 -8.09 8.50 -9.49
C LEU A 106 -8.30 8.31 -7.99
N ALA A 107 -8.38 7.07 -7.53
CA ALA A 107 -8.53 6.72 -6.12
C ALA A 107 -7.41 7.34 -5.27
N ARG A 108 -6.15 7.28 -5.71
CA ARG A 108 -5.02 7.94 -5.02
C ARG A 108 -5.22 9.44 -4.87
N ARG A 109 -5.59 10.12 -5.95
CA ARG A 109 -5.82 11.58 -5.93
C ARG A 109 -6.92 11.95 -4.94
N LEU A 110 -8.03 11.23 -4.95
CA LEU A 110 -9.16 11.49 -4.05
C LEU A 110 -8.83 11.18 -2.60
N ASN A 111 -8.07 10.11 -2.35
CA ASN A 111 -7.58 9.78 -1.01
C ASN A 111 -6.59 10.84 -0.49
N GLN A 112 -5.77 11.46 -1.34
CA GLN A 112 -4.91 12.58 -0.94
C GLN A 112 -5.74 13.81 -0.54
N ILE A 113 -6.76 14.15 -1.33
CA ILE A 113 -7.68 15.26 -1.02
C ILE A 113 -8.44 15.00 0.29
N SER A 114 -8.91 13.76 0.49
CA SER A 114 -9.57 13.34 1.73
C SER A 114 -8.66 13.48 2.95
N ARG A 115 -7.40 13.03 2.86
CA ARG A 115 -6.41 13.18 3.94
C ARG A 115 -6.08 14.64 4.23
N ALA A 116 -5.96 15.48 3.20
CA ALA A 116 -5.72 16.91 3.39
C ALA A 116 -6.88 17.58 4.14
N ALA A 117 -8.13 17.23 3.81
CA ALA A 117 -9.30 17.73 4.54
C ALA A 117 -9.34 17.22 5.99
N GLY A 118 -8.96 15.97 6.24
CA GLY A 118 -8.82 15.42 7.59
C GLY A 118 -7.76 16.18 8.41
N ALA A 119 -6.59 16.44 7.83
CA ALA A 119 -5.54 17.23 8.48
C ALA A 119 -6.02 18.65 8.83
N THR A 120 -6.79 19.30 7.95
CA THR A 120 -7.35 20.63 8.22
C THR A 120 -8.31 20.60 9.41
N THR A 121 -9.08 19.52 9.57
CA THR A 121 -9.98 19.34 10.71
C THR A 121 -9.19 19.12 12.00
N THR A 122 -8.15 18.28 11.98
CA THR A 122 -7.26 18.03 13.13
C THR A 122 -6.55 19.31 13.57
N ASN A 123 -5.97 20.06 12.63
CA ASN A 123 -5.29 21.33 12.92
C ASN A 123 -6.25 22.37 13.54
N ALA A 124 -7.52 22.40 13.09
CA ALA A 124 -8.50 23.29 13.70
C ALA A 124 -8.81 22.92 15.15
N MET A 125 -8.91 21.62 15.45
CA MET A 125 -9.09 21.13 16.82
C MET A 125 -7.86 21.43 17.70
N GLU A 126 -6.65 21.16 17.22
CA GLU A 126 -5.41 21.51 17.92
C GLU A 126 -5.36 23.01 18.24
N GLN A 127 -5.61 23.87 17.26
CA GLN A 127 -5.60 25.31 17.43
C GLN A 127 -6.60 25.79 18.49
N SER A 128 -7.82 25.24 18.51
CA SER A 128 -8.84 25.57 19.50
C SER A 128 -8.45 25.09 20.91
N ILE A 129 -7.80 23.92 21.02
CA ILE A 129 -7.33 23.38 22.30
C ILE A 129 -6.12 24.16 22.82
N ASP A 130 -5.16 24.47 21.96
CA ASP A 130 -3.97 25.26 22.32
C ASP A 130 -4.35 26.65 22.83
N ASN A 131 -5.44 27.23 22.32
CA ASN A 131 -5.95 28.55 22.71
C ASN A 131 -7.18 28.46 23.62
N ILE A 132 -7.38 27.35 24.34
CA ILE A 132 -8.61 27.10 25.12
C ILE A 132 -8.93 28.21 26.15
N ALA A 133 -7.88 28.77 26.76
CA ALA A 133 -8.07 29.87 27.71
C ALA A 133 -8.65 31.12 27.04
N ALA A 134 -8.22 31.45 25.83
CA ALA A 134 -8.75 32.55 25.05
C ALA A 134 -10.19 32.27 24.58
N VAL A 135 -10.47 31.05 24.11
CA VAL A 135 -11.80 30.59 23.69
C VAL A 135 -12.80 30.73 24.83
N GLN A 136 -12.40 30.35 26.05
CA GLN A 136 -13.24 30.49 27.26
C GLN A 136 -13.40 31.94 27.71
N ALA A 137 -12.30 32.69 27.75
CA ALA A 137 -12.32 34.10 28.20
C ALA A 137 -13.18 35.00 27.30
N LEU A 138 -13.13 34.75 25.98
CA LEU A 138 -13.93 35.50 24.99
C LEU A 138 -15.33 34.93 24.76
N ASN A 139 -15.69 33.83 25.41
CA ASN A 139 -16.95 33.13 25.27
C ASN A 139 -17.31 32.76 23.80
N VAL A 140 -16.31 32.39 22.98
CA VAL A 140 -16.47 32.08 21.56
C VAL A 140 -16.59 30.58 21.27
N ALA A 141 -16.78 29.75 22.29
CA ALA A 141 -16.84 28.30 22.19
C ALA A 141 -17.86 27.80 21.15
N GLN A 142 -19.03 28.46 21.06
CA GLN A 142 -20.07 28.10 20.10
C GLN A 142 -19.65 28.40 18.65
N SER A 143 -18.94 29.48 18.41
CA SER A 143 -18.38 29.83 17.08
C SER A 143 -17.30 28.88 16.65
N GLU A 144 -16.39 28.51 17.57
CA GLU A 144 -15.34 27.52 17.34
C GLU A 144 -15.94 26.14 17.03
N SER A 145 -16.94 25.70 17.80
CA SER A 145 -17.63 24.45 17.55
C SER A 145 -18.29 24.41 16.17
N LYS A 146 -18.95 25.51 15.75
CA LYS A 146 -19.56 25.61 14.43
C LYS A 146 -18.51 25.57 13.31
N ALA A 147 -17.41 26.29 13.45
CA ALA A 147 -16.31 26.29 12.49
C ALA A 147 -15.67 24.89 12.36
N PHE A 148 -15.53 24.17 13.48
CA PHE A 148 -15.08 22.78 13.49
C PHE A 148 -16.07 21.84 12.79
N GLU A 149 -17.38 21.99 13.07
CA GLU A 149 -18.44 21.20 12.44
C GLU A 149 -18.44 21.35 10.90
N GLU A 150 -18.29 22.59 10.39
CA GLU A 150 -18.20 22.85 8.95
C GLU A 150 -17.00 22.14 8.31
N LYS A 151 -15.81 22.22 8.94
CA LYS A 151 -14.58 21.54 8.47
C LYS A 151 -14.73 20.01 8.55
N SER A 152 -15.33 19.51 9.60
CA SER A 152 -15.60 18.08 9.80
C SER A 152 -16.58 17.54 8.76
N ALA A 153 -17.65 18.28 8.47
CA ALA A 153 -18.63 17.91 7.43
C ALA A 153 -17.98 17.86 6.03
N GLU A 154 -17.11 18.83 5.71
CA GLU A 154 -16.35 18.82 4.45
C GLU A 154 -15.40 17.62 4.38
N SER A 155 -14.65 17.33 5.46
CA SER A 155 -13.77 16.17 5.57
C SER A 155 -14.54 14.87 5.36
N PHE A 156 -15.69 14.72 6.01
CA PHE A 156 -16.57 13.56 5.85
C PHE A 156 -17.06 13.41 4.41
N ARG A 157 -17.49 14.49 3.76
CA ARG A 157 -17.95 14.46 2.38
C ARG A 157 -16.84 13.98 1.43
N ARG A 158 -15.61 14.48 1.59
CA ARG A 158 -14.46 14.08 0.77
C ARG A 158 -14.05 12.63 1.05
N HIS A 159 -14.06 12.22 2.31
CA HIS A 159 -13.78 10.84 2.69
C HIS A 159 -14.79 9.86 2.11
N ARG A 160 -16.09 10.18 2.19
CA ARG A 160 -17.15 9.36 1.61
C ARG A 160 -16.98 9.20 0.10
N PHE A 161 -16.65 10.28 -0.61
CA PHE A 161 -16.43 10.21 -2.05
C PHE A 161 -15.20 9.37 -2.41
N ALA A 162 -14.09 9.52 -1.69
CA ALA A 162 -12.91 8.68 -1.85
C ALA A 162 -13.22 7.20 -1.58
N ALA A 163 -13.98 6.90 -0.53
CA ALA A 163 -14.39 5.53 -0.18
C ALA A 163 -15.28 4.88 -1.27
N VAL A 164 -16.17 5.63 -1.90
CA VAL A 164 -17.00 5.13 -3.03
C VAL A 164 -16.11 4.76 -4.22
N ILE A 165 -15.11 5.57 -4.54
CA ILE A 165 -14.18 5.26 -5.63
C ILE A 165 -13.28 4.08 -5.27
N ASP A 166 -12.81 3.96 -4.03
CA ASP A 166 -12.07 2.78 -3.57
C ASP A 166 -12.93 1.51 -3.72
N LEU A 167 -14.20 1.57 -3.32
CA LEU A 167 -15.14 0.47 -3.50
C LEU A 167 -15.35 0.12 -4.97
N ALA A 168 -15.44 1.13 -5.87
CA ALA A 168 -15.55 0.91 -7.30
C ALA A 168 -14.31 0.21 -7.88
N VAL A 169 -13.09 0.58 -7.42
CA VAL A 169 -11.84 -0.12 -7.80
C VAL A 169 -11.90 -1.59 -7.41
N TYR A 170 -12.31 -1.88 -6.16
CA TYR A 170 -12.48 -3.26 -5.70
C TYR A 170 -13.54 -4.00 -6.52
N ALA A 171 -14.70 -3.40 -6.72
CA ALA A 171 -15.79 -4.03 -7.46
C ALA A 171 -15.38 -4.39 -8.90
N ILE A 172 -14.71 -3.48 -9.61
CA ILE A 172 -14.23 -3.72 -10.98
C ILE A 172 -13.16 -4.81 -11.00
N SER A 173 -12.22 -4.79 -10.04
CA SER A 173 -11.18 -5.82 -9.93
C SER A 173 -11.79 -7.20 -9.74
N TYR A 174 -12.68 -7.35 -8.76
CA TYR A 174 -13.34 -8.63 -8.49
C TYR A 174 -14.23 -9.07 -9.64
N THR A 175 -15.02 -8.15 -10.22
CA THR A 175 -15.92 -8.47 -11.34
C THR A 175 -15.13 -8.96 -12.56
N SER A 176 -14.00 -8.32 -12.90
CA SER A 176 -13.16 -8.76 -14.02
C SER A 176 -12.58 -10.16 -13.80
N ILE A 177 -12.14 -10.46 -12.56
CA ILE A 177 -11.67 -11.80 -12.19
C ILE A 177 -12.78 -12.82 -12.27
N PHE A 178 -13.95 -12.54 -11.70
CA PHE A 178 -15.09 -13.46 -11.71
C PHE A 178 -15.64 -13.69 -13.10
N ILE A 179 -15.65 -12.70 -14.00
CA ILE A 179 -16.03 -12.87 -15.39
C ILE A 179 -15.03 -13.81 -16.09
N GLY A 180 -13.73 -13.58 -15.96
CA GLY A 180 -12.71 -14.42 -16.58
C GLY A 180 -12.75 -15.86 -16.07
N VAL A 181 -12.82 -16.04 -14.75
CA VAL A 181 -12.97 -17.36 -14.13
C VAL A 181 -14.29 -18.02 -14.53
N GLY A 182 -15.40 -17.29 -14.51
CA GLY A 182 -16.71 -17.81 -14.90
C GLY A 182 -16.77 -18.26 -16.35
N PHE A 183 -16.11 -17.53 -17.26
CA PHE A 183 -16.01 -17.91 -18.66
C PHE A 183 -15.15 -19.17 -18.84
N ALA A 184 -14.03 -19.27 -18.14
CA ALA A 184 -13.23 -20.49 -18.11
C ALA A 184 -14.04 -21.68 -17.56
N PHE A 185 -14.82 -21.46 -16.51
CA PHE A 185 -15.71 -22.47 -15.93
C PHE A 185 -16.76 -22.98 -16.92
N TYR A 186 -17.36 -22.05 -17.65
CA TYR A 186 -18.37 -22.43 -18.66
C TYR A 186 -17.76 -23.38 -19.69
N ILE A 187 -16.61 -23.02 -20.28
CA ILE A 187 -15.93 -23.89 -21.27
C ILE A 187 -15.54 -25.24 -20.66
N MET A 188 -14.96 -25.22 -19.45
CA MET A 188 -14.52 -26.43 -18.77
C MET A 188 -15.69 -27.38 -18.49
N THR A 189 -16.85 -26.85 -18.07
CA THR A 189 -18.04 -27.65 -17.79
C THR A 189 -18.52 -28.34 -19.06
N GLU A 190 -18.55 -27.64 -20.18
CA GLU A 190 -18.91 -28.20 -21.48
C GLU A 190 -17.98 -29.36 -21.85
N ARG A 191 -16.68 -29.20 -21.70
CA ARG A 191 -15.67 -30.23 -21.99
C ARG A 191 -15.72 -31.44 -21.05
N VAL A 192 -16.09 -31.23 -19.79
CA VAL A 192 -16.32 -32.36 -18.85
C VAL A 192 -17.53 -33.16 -19.26
N VAL A 193 -18.60 -32.49 -19.68
CA VAL A 193 -19.82 -33.18 -20.19
C VAL A 193 -19.54 -33.96 -21.46
N GLU A 194 -18.71 -33.44 -22.36
CA GLU A 194 -18.22 -34.12 -23.56
C GLU A 194 -17.28 -35.30 -23.26
N GLY A 195 -16.79 -35.41 -22.03
CA GLY A 195 -15.86 -36.48 -21.62
C GLY A 195 -14.42 -36.26 -22.06
N THR A 196 -14.06 -35.05 -22.56
CA THR A 196 -12.70 -34.69 -22.98
C THR A 196 -11.81 -34.28 -21.82
N VAL A 197 -12.39 -33.86 -20.70
CA VAL A 197 -11.72 -33.45 -19.49
C VAL A 197 -12.31 -34.17 -18.29
N SER A 198 -11.45 -34.62 -17.35
CA SER A 198 -11.92 -35.30 -16.15
C SER A 198 -12.44 -34.33 -15.10
N PRO A 199 -13.34 -34.73 -14.18
CA PRO A 199 -13.72 -33.92 -13.05
C PRO A 199 -12.54 -33.53 -12.15
N GLY A 200 -11.48 -34.34 -12.12
CA GLY A 200 -10.24 -34.01 -11.39
C GLY A 200 -9.47 -32.82 -12.02
N ASP A 201 -9.38 -32.82 -13.35
CA ASP A 201 -8.75 -31.72 -14.10
C ASP A 201 -9.51 -30.40 -13.91
N TYR A 202 -10.84 -30.46 -13.82
CA TYR A 202 -11.69 -29.32 -13.51
C TYR A 202 -11.29 -28.66 -12.17
N ALA A 203 -11.08 -29.47 -11.14
CA ALA A 203 -10.68 -28.95 -9.82
C ALA A 203 -9.27 -28.32 -9.85
N VAL A 204 -8.33 -28.91 -10.58
CA VAL A 204 -6.97 -28.38 -10.75
C VAL A 204 -6.99 -27.04 -11.49
N LEU A 205 -7.69 -26.99 -12.62
CA LEU A 205 -7.82 -25.76 -13.41
C LEU A 205 -8.47 -24.63 -12.59
N LEU A 206 -9.50 -24.95 -11.80
CA LEU A 206 -10.13 -24.01 -10.89
C LEU A 206 -9.12 -23.37 -9.92
N ALA A 207 -8.32 -24.20 -9.26
CA ALA A 207 -7.30 -23.73 -8.31
C ALA A 207 -6.26 -22.82 -8.99
N LEU A 208 -5.84 -23.16 -10.22
CA LEU A 208 -4.89 -22.34 -10.98
C LEU A 208 -5.50 -21.00 -11.41
N PHE A 209 -6.76 -20.98 -11.83
CA PHE A 209 -7.46 -19.74 -12.17
C PHE A 209 -7.67 -18.82 -10.96
N PHE A 210 -8.02 -19.37 -9.80
CA PHE A 210 -8.06 -18.55 -8.57
C PHE A 210 -6.70 -18.00 -8.19
N THR A 211 -5.63 -18.79 -8.36
CA THR A 211 -4.26 -18.30 -8.13
C THR A 211 -3.93 -17.11 -9.03
N LEU A 212 -4.28 -17.16 -10.31
CA LEU A 212 -4.12 -16.06 -11.26
C LEU A 212 -4.96 -14.82 -10.88
N GLY A 213 -6.22 -15.04 -10.49
CA GLY A 213 -7.09 -13.96 -10.04
C GLY A 213 -6.56 -13.25 -8.81
N PHE A 214 -6.11 -14.00 -7.81
CA PHE A 214 -5.49 -13.42 -6.61
C PHE A 214 -4.17 -12.72 -6.91
N ALA A 215 -3.35 -13.27 -7.82
CA ALA A 215 -2.12 -12.61 -8.26
C ALA A 215 -2.40 -11.24 -8.88
N ALA A 216 -3.41 -11.13 -9.73
CA ALA A 216 -3.80 -9.86 -10.36
C ALA A 216 -4.25 -8.82 -9.32
N ARG A 217 -5.08 -9.23 -8.34
CA ARG A 217 -5.50 -8.38 -7.23
C ARG A 217 -4.33 -7.92 -6.38
N ASP A 218 -3.47 -8.85 -5.98
CA ASP A 218 -2.39 -8.58 -5.04
C ASP A 218 -1.34 -7.65 -5.66
N LEU A 219 -1.00 -7.78 -6.94
CA LEU A 219 -0.12 -6.85 -7.65
C LEU A 219 -0.67 -5.41 -7.63
N GLY A 220 -1.99 -5.24 -7.82
CA GLY A 220 -2.65 -3.94 -7.72
C GLY A 220 -2.53 -3.33 -6.31
N LEU A 221 -2.74 -4.13 -5.27
CA LEU A 221 -2.60 -3.70 -3.87
C LEU A 221 -1.15 -3.36 -3.50
N TYR A 222 -0.17 -4.14 -3.96
CA TYR A 222 1.25 -3.85 -3.74
C TYR A 222 1.69 -2.53 -4.36
N TRP A 223 1.19 -2.19 -5.54
CA TRP A 223 1.47 -0.90 -6.16
C TRP A 223 1.00 0.28 -5.30
N ILE A 224 -0.18 0.17 -4.69
CA ILE A 224 -0.70 1.19 -3.76
C ILE A 224 0.14 1.26 -2.48
N GLN A 225 0.51 0.13 -1.91
CA GLN A 225 1.34 0.06 -0.71
C GLN A 225 2.74 0.65 -0.94
N LEU A 226 3.37 0.35 -2.08
CA LEU A 226 4.67 0.90 -2.45
C LEU A 226 4.66 2.43 -2.38
N GLN A 227 3.65 3.06 -2.95
CA GLN A 227 3.56 4.52 -2.96
C GLN A 227 3.31 5.14 -1.58
N LYS A 228 2.55 4.46 -0.71
CA LYS A 228 2.35 4.89 0.68
C LYS A 228 3.66 4.85 1.47
N ASN A 229 4.48 3.86 1.23
CA ASN A 229 5.70 3.60 2.00
C ASN A 229 6.90 4.44 1.55
N VAL A 230 6.91 4.98 0.32
CA VAL A 230 7.98 5.88 -0.16
C VAL A 230 8.17 7.10 0.75
N SER A 231 7.10 7.63 1.32
CA SER A 231 7.19 8.77 2.24
C SER A 231 7.88 8.41 3.56
N ALA A 232 7.62 7.23 4.12
CA ALA A 232 8.29 6.74 5.34
C ALA A 232 9.78 6.48 5.07
N ILE A 233 10.10 5.88 3.94
CA ILE A 233 11.48 5.66 3.49
C ILE A 233 12.24 6.98 3.41
N ARG A 234 11.68 7.99 2.74
CA ARG A 234 12.32 9.33 2.62
C ARG A 234 12.59 9.98 3.97
N ARG A 235 11.66 9.85 4.94
CA ARG A 235 11.86 10.43 6.29
C ARG A 235 13.01 9.79 7.04
N VAL A 236 13.16 8.47 6.94
CA VAL A 236 14.25 7.76 7.62
C VAL A 236 15.59 8.07 6.96
N PHE A 237 15.66 8.01 5.62
CA PHE A 237 16.89 8.31 4.89
C PHE A 237 17.33 9.78 5.02
N PHE A 238 16.40 10.71 5.22
CA PHE A 238 16.77 12.11 5.50
C PHE A 238 17.73 12.22 6.67
N PHE A 239 17.54 11.45 7.76
CA PHE A 239 18.47 11.48 8.91
C PHE A 239 19.72 10.64 8.68
N ILE A 240 19.64 9.57 7.90
CA ILE A 240 20.80 8.73 7.58
C ILE A 240 21.75 9.47 6.66
N ASP A 241 21.23 10.21 5.68
CA ASP A 241 22.03 10.96 4.71
C ASP A 241 22.47 12.35 5.19
N PHE A 242 21.96 12.79 6.36
CA PHE A 242 22.34 14.08 6.91
C PHE A 242 23.79 14.04 7.41
N THR A 243 24.67 14.75 6.71
CA THR A 243 26.08 14.91 7.13
C THR A 243 26.15 15.79 8.36
N SER A 244 26.60 15.23 9.50
CA SER A 244 26.85 16.01 10.71
C SER A 244 28.04 16.98 10.49
N GLU A 245 28.06 18.09 11.22
CA GLU A 245 29.23 19.01 11.19
C GLU A 245 30.52 18.30 11.63
N ALA A 246 30.39 17.27 12.48
CA ALA A 246 31.52 16.45 12.89
C ALA A 246 32.11 15.63 11.73
N ASP A 247 31.29 15.29 10.73
CA ASP A 247 31.73 14.55 9.53
C ASP A 247 32.28 15.49 8.43
N ARG A 248 31.99 16.78 8.53
CA ARG A 248 32.63 17.83 7.71
C ARG A 248 34.00 18.18 8.31
N GLY A 249 34.82 17.14 8.52
CA GLY A 249 36.09 17.14 9.17
C GLY A 249 36.75 18.49 9.06
N GLY A 250 37.12 19.07 10.22
CA GLY A 250 37.87 20.28 10.22
C GLY A 250 39.09 20.14 9.32
N ASP A 251 39.01 20.66 8.11
CA ASP A 251 40.21 21.03 7.39
C ASP A 251 40.83 22.15 8.21
N SER A 252 41.78 21.72 8.98
CA SER A 252 42.96 22.44 9.47
C SER A 252 42.88 23.97 9.49
N LEU A 253 42.83 24.50 10.67
CA LEU A 253 43.65 25.64 11.00
C LEU A 253 45.14 25.29 10.90
#